data_f9ac9c528815765dca4cd628cf14c1aa
#
_entry.id   f9ac9c528815765dca4cd628cf14c1aa
#
_cell.length_a   1.000
_cell.length_b   1.000
_cell.length_c   1.000
_cell.angle_alpha   90.00
_cell.angle_beta   90.00
_cell.angle_gamma   90.00
#
_symmetry.space_group_name_H-M   'P 1'
#
loop_
_entity.id
_entity.type
_entity.pdbx_description
1 polymer ?
#
loop_
_entity_poly.entity_id
_entity_poly.type
_entity_poly.pdbx_seq_one_letter_code
_entity_poly.pdbx_strand_id
1 'polypeptide(L)'
;MKAIGLDVGDKTIGVAISDDLLFSAHGLKTIQRVGIRKDAGAIIDLIDEYKCDTLVIGLPKRLDGTDSQQTEKVHEFRAMLENKLTSSGKTHVTLVYQDERLTTVQAQKVLIQADVSRKKRKEVIDKQAAVLILQGYLDRLYYKKAQEADQEIEE
;
A
#
# COMPACT_ATOMS: atom_id res chain seq x y z
N MET A 1 -5.13 16.09 -0.61
CA MET A 1 -5.80 14.79 -0.50
C MET A 1 -4.83 13.73 -0.01
N LYS A 2 -5.33 12.71 0.66
CA LYS A 2 -4.47 11.69 1.27
C LYS A 2 -4.37 10.45 0.41
N ALA A 3 -3.28 9.70 0.58
CA ALA A 3 -3.10 8.38 0.00
C ALA A 3 -3.08 7.33 1.09
N ILE A 4 -3.60 6.15 0.79
CA ILE A 4 -3.55 4.97 1.66
C ILE A 4 -2.60 3.96 1.03
N GLY A 5 -1.73 3.36 1.85
CA GLY A 5 -0.88 2.25 1.44
C GLY A 5 -1.33 0.95 2.07
N LEU A 6 -1.29 -0.12 1.31
CA LEU A 6 -1.72 -1.45 1.74
C LEU A 6 -0.60 -2.48 1.57
N ASP A 7 -0.39 -3.28 2.61
CA ASP A 7 0.35 -4.52 2.54
C ASP A 7 -0.63 -5.68 2.72
N VAL A 8 -0.96 -6.36 1.64
CA VAL A 8 -2.00 -7.39 1.62
C VAL A 8 -1.37 -8.74 1.92
N GLY A 9 -1.57 -9.22 3.14
CA GLY A 9 -1.15 -10.55 3.57
C GLY A 9 -2.27 -11.58 3.56
N ASP A 10 -1.95 -12.81 3.91
CA ASP A 10 -2.93 -13.90 3.94
C ASP A 10 -3.93 -13.75 5.10
N LYS A 11 -3.47 -13.29 6.25
CA LYS A 11 -4.27 -13.20 7.48
C LYS A 11 -4.56 -11.75 7.89
N THR A 12 -3.73 -10.82 7.47
CA THR A 12 -3.85 -9.42 7.86
C THR A 12 -3.55 -8.51 6.67
N ILE A 13 -4.09 -7.29 6.74
CA ILE A 13 -3.75 -6.21 5.81
C ILE A 13 -3.20 -5.07 6.64
N GLY A 14 -1.94 -4.72 6.41
CA GLY A 14 -1.34 -3.53 6.99
C GLY A 14 -1.81 -2.29 6.24
N VAL A 15 -2.15 -1.23 6.97
CA VAL A 15 -2.66 0.01 6.39
C VAL A 15 -1.84 1.18 6.88
N ALA A 16 -1.37 1.98 5.94
CA ALA A 16 -0.69 3.25 6.20
C ALA A 16 -1.46 4.39 5.53
N ILE A 17 -1.26 5.58 6.04
CA ILE A 17 -1.90 6.79 5.50
C ILE A 17 -0.86 7.90 5.37
N SER A 18 -1.01 8.74 4.34
CA SER A 18 -0.16 9.91 4.15
C SER A 18 -0.74 11.14 4.84
N ASP A 19 0.11 12.17 4.97
CA ASP A 19 -0.37 13.52 5.26
C ASP A 19 -1.04 14.14 4.02
N ASP A 20 -1.67 15.28 4.19
CA ASP A 20 -2.36 15.99 3.11
C ASP A 20 -1.40 16.50 2.02
N LEU A 21 -0.15 16.74 2.39
CA LEU A 21 0.88 17.24 1.47
C LEU A 21 1.60 16.12 0.70
N LEU A 22 1.29 14.86 1.00
CA LEU A 22 1.90 13.68 0.38
C LEU A 22 3.41 13.59 0.62
N PHE A 23 3.87 14.01 1.80
CA PHE A 23 5.28 13.95 2.18
C PHE A 23 5.64 12.70 2.96
N SER A 24 4.83 12.33 3.94
CA SER A 24 5.18 11.26 4.87
C SER A 24 4.05 10.27 5.04
N ALA A 25 4.42 9.01 5.22
CA ALA A 25 3.52 7.90 5.50
C ALA A 25 3.56 7.54 6.98
N HIS A 26 2.40 7.24 7.54
CA HIS A 26 2.24 6.84 8.94
C HIS A 26 1.41 5.56 9.02
N GLY A 27 1.71 4.70 9.98
CA GLY A 27 0.91 3.51 10.22
C GLY A 27 -0.47 3.88 10.74
N LEU A 28 -1.51 3.31 10.14
CA LEU A 28 -2.89 3.58 10.52
C LEU A 28 -3.46 2.44 11.37
N LYS A 29 -3.48 1.24 10.82
CA LYS A 29 -4.00 0.07 11.52
C LYS A 29 -3.61 -1.22 10.80
N THR A 30 -3.85 -2.34 11.47
CA THR A 30 -3.78 -3.67 10.86
C THR A 30 -5.18 -4.27 10.87
N ILE A 31 -5.65 -4.71 9.71
CA ILE A 31 -6.98 -5.33 9.56
C ILE A 31 -6.81 -6.85 9.62
N GLN A 32 -7.56 -7.50 10.51
CA GLN A 32 -7.66 -8.95 10.53
C GLN A 32 -8.60 -9.39 9.40
N ARG A 33 -8.13 -10.26 8.53
CA ARG A 33 -8.90 -10.68 7.37
C ARG A 33 -10.00 -11.67 7.76
N VAL A 34 -11.18 -11.45 7.22
CA VAL A 34 -12.36 -12.29 7.45
C VAL A 34 -12.99 -12.80 6.15
N GLY A 35 -12.58 -12.27 5.02
CA GLY A 35 -13.08 -12.63 3.69
C GLY A 35 -12.86 -11.49 2.72
N ILE A 36 -12.54 -11.81 1.47
CA ILE A 36 -12.11 -10.83 0.47
C ILE A 36 -13.11 -9.67 0.28
N ARG A 37 -14.41 -9.95 0.29
CA ARG A 37 -15.44 -8.94 0.14
C ARG A 37 -15.49 -7.96 1.32
N LYS A 38 -15.50 -8.51 2.55
CA LYS A 38 -15.53 -7.70 3.76
C LYS A 38 -14.23 -6.91 3.93
N ASP A 39 -13.11 -7.55 3.61
CA ASP A 39 -11.80 -6.91 3.68
C ASP A 39 -11.72 -5.72 2.74
N ALA A 40 -12.16 -5.88 1.50
CA ALA A 40 -12.22 -4.78 0.53
C ALA A 40 -13.19 -3.69 0.99
N GLY A 41 -14.35 -4.07 1.55
CA GLY A 41 -15.30 -3.12 2.13
C GLY A 41 -14.69 -2.27 3.24
N ALA A 42 -13.87 -2.88 4.11
CA ALA A 42 -13.18 -2.17 5.17
C ALA A 42 -12.21 -1.10 4.60
N ILE A 43 -11.55 -1.41 3.49
CA ILE A 43 -10.67 -0.44 2.82
C ILE A 43 -11.49 0.71 2.21
N ILE A 44 -12.62 0.41 1.59
CA ILE A 44 -13.51 1.44 1.06
C ILE A 44 -13.99 2.39 2.16
N ASP A 45 -14.33 1.85 3.33
CA ASP A 45 -14.73 2.66 4.48
C ASP A 45 -13.61 3.60 4.94
N LEU A 46 -12.36 3.14 4.93
CA LEU A 46 -11.21 3.98 5.26
C LEU A 46 -11.00 5.09 4.23
N ILE A 47 -11.19 4.80 2.96
CA ILE A 47 -11.11 5.79 1.88
C ILE A 47 -12.13 6.91 2.12
N ASP A 48 -13.36 6.56 2.49
CA ASP A 48 -14.40 7.53 2.81
C ASP A 48 -14.08 8.32 4.08
N GLU A 49 -13.66 7.63 5.13
CA GLU A 49 -13.38 8.24 6.43
C GLU A 49 -12.27 9.29 6.34
N TYR A 50 -11.19 8.97 5.63
CA TYR A 50 -10.02 9.84 5.51
C TYR A 50 -9.99 10.67 4.22
N LYS A 51 -11.01 10.54 3.38
CA LYS A 51 -11.14 11.27 2.11
C LYS A 51 -9.92 11.10 1.22
N CYS A 52 -9.56 9.84 0.95
CA CYS A 52 -8.42 9.49 0.13
C CYS A 52 -8.82 9.40 -1.34
N ASP A 53 -7.90 9.75 -2.23
CA ASP A 53 -8.09 9.65 -3.67
C ASP A 53 -7.12 8.67 -4.33
N THR A 54 -6.14 8.18 -3.58
CA THR A 54 -5.13 7.26 -4.10
C THR A 54 -4.96 6.08 -3.15
N LEU A 55 -4.93 4.89 -3.72
CA LEU A 55 -4.71 3.64 -3.00
C LEU A 55 -3.48 2.97 -3.58
N VAL A 56 -2.43 2.87 -2.78
CA VAL A 56 -1.15 2.29 -3.17
C VAL A 56 -1.07 0.88 -2.61
N ILE A 57 -0.96 -0.11 -3.47
CA ILE A 57 -0.95 -1.52 -3.10
C ILE A 57 0.46 -2.08 -3.33
N GLY A 58 1.06 -2.62 -2.29
CA GLY A 58 2.35 -3.30 -2.42
C GLY A 58 2.24 -4.52 -3.31
N LEU A 59 3.13 -4.64 -4.28
CA LEU A 59 3.16 -5.77 -5.20
C LEU A 59 4.38 -6.64 -4.91
N PRO A 60 4.19 -7.78 -4.23
CA PRO A 60 5.29 -8.69 -3.96
C PRO A 60 5.61 -9.50 -5.21
N LYS A 61 6.84 -9.39 -5.68
CA LYS A 61 7.36 -10.18 -6.80
C LYS A 61 8.63 -10.91 -6.37
N ARG A 62 8.98 -11.97 -7.10
CA ARG A 62 10.27 -12.60 -6.94
C ARG A 62 11.37 -11.64 -7.38
N LEU A 63 12.58 -11.83 -6.90
CA LEU A 63 13.71 -10.95 -7.22
C LEU A 63 13.98 -10.85 -8.72
N ASP A 64 13.68 -11.91 -9.49
CA ASP A 64 13.82 -11.92 -10.95
C ASP A 64 12.68 -11.20 -11.69
N GLY A 65 11.68 -10.66 -10.97
CA GLY A 65 10.56 -9.95 -11.54
C GLY A 65 9.36 -10.82 -11.90
N THR A 66 9.43 -12.13 -11.70
CA THR A 66 8.30 -13.03 -11.96
C THR A 66 7.29 -13.00 -10.80
N ASP A 67 6.05 -13.37 -11.12
CA ASP A 67 4.97 -13.41 -10.15
C ASP A 67 5.07 -14.65 -9.26
N SER A 68 4.74 -14.48 -7.99
CA SER A 68 4.61 -15.56 -7.01
C SER A 68 3.14 -15.83 -6.73
N GLN A 69 2.85 -16.83 -5.88
CA GLN A 69 1.48 -17.06 -5.40
C GLN A 69 0.93 -15.84 -4.65
N GLN A 70 1.79 -15.17 -3.91
CA GLN A 70 1.39 -13.96 -3.19
C GLN A 70 1.04 -12.82 -4.14
N THR A 71 1.76 -12.69 -5.26
CA THR A 71 1.44 -11.71 -6.31
C THR A 71 0.02 -11.91 -6.84
N GLU A 72 -0.34 -13.17 -7.13
CA GLU A 72 -1.69 -13.51 -7.62
C GLU A 72 -2.78 -13.14 -6.61
N LYS A 73 -2.56 -13.38 -5.33
CA LYS A 73 -3.51 -13.03 -4.26
C LYS A 73 -3.72 -11.52 -4.17
N VAL A 74 -2.66 -10.74 -4.38
CA VAL A 74 -2.75 -9.27 -4.40
C VAL A 74 -3.55 -8.81 -5.60
N HIS A 75 -3.34 -9.41 -6.78
CA HIS A 75 -4.14 -9.09 -7.97
C HIS A 75 -5.63 -9.38 -7.75
N GLU A 76 -5.97 -10.49 -7.12
CA GLU A 76 -7.36 -10.83 -6.78
C GLU A 76 -7.98 -9.79 -5.85
N PHE A 77 -7.24 -9.36 -4.85
CA PHE A 77 -7.70 -8.35 -3.90
C PHE A 77 -7.93 -7.00 -4.61
N ARG A 78 -7.00 -6.60 -5.47
CA ARG A 78 -7.14 -5.39 -6.28
C ARG A 78 -8.39 -5.44 -7.17
N ALA A 79 -8.65 -6.57 -7.82
CA ALA A 79 -9.84 -6.74 -8.65
C ALA A 79 -11.12 -6.54 -7.83
N MET A 80 -11.18 -7.07 -6.61
CA MET A 80 -12.30 -6.87 -5.71
C MET A 80 -12.47 -5.41 -5.32
N LEU A 81 -11.36 -4.71 -5.04
CA LEU A 81 -11.38 -3.28 -4.74
C LEU A 81 -11.91 -2.47 -5.91
N GLU A 82 -11.44 -2.76 -7.13
CA GLU A 82 -11.90 -2.08 -8.34
C GLU A 82 -13.41 -2.24 -8.54
N ASN A 83 -13.90 -3.46 -8.36
CA ASN A 83 -15.34 -3.75 -8.49
C ASN A 83 -16.16 -2.96 -7.46
N LYS A 84 -15.72 -2.94 -6.22
CA LYS A 84 -16.42 -2.21 -5.15
C LYS A 84 -16.37 -0.69 -5.35
N LEU A 85 -15.25 -0.16 -5.78
CA LEU A 85 -15.12 1.27 -6.08
C LEU A 85 -16.06 1.67 -7.21
N THR A 86 -16.12 0.87 -8.27
CA THR A 86 -17.02 1.12 -9.40
C THR A 86 -18.48 1.04 -8.97
N SER A 87 -18.88 0.00 -8.26
CA SER A 87 -20.27 -0.20 -7.83
C SER A 87 -20.72 0.84 -6.79
N SER A 88 -19.77 1.44 -6.06
CA SER A 88 -20.04 2.50 -5.08
C SER A 88 -19.98 3.92 -5.69
N GLY A 89 -19.72 4.03 -6.98
CA GLY A 89 -19.57 5.32 -7.66
C GLY A 89 -18.31 6.10 -7.32
N LYS A 90 -17.28 5.43 -6.79
CA LYS A 90 -16.02 6.07 -6.37
C LYS A 90 -14.95 5.99 -7.45
N THR A 91 -15.28 6.46 -8.64
CA THR A 91 -14.39 6.41 -9.81
C THR A 91 -13.23 7.39 -9.73
N HIS A 92 -13.26 8.31 -8.77
CA HIS A 92 -12.17 9.27 -8.54
C HIS A 92 -10.96 8.67 -7.82
N VAL A 93 -11.08 7.46 -7.28
CA VAL A 93 -9.99 6.80 -6.55
C VAL A 93 -9.09 6.06 -7.53
N THR A 94 -7.81 6.38 -7.50
CA THR A 94 -6.80 5.75 -8.33
C THR A 94 -6.10 4.63 -7.56
N LEU A 95 -5.99 3.46 -8.19
CA LEU A 95 -5.23 2.33 -7.64
C LEU A 95 -3.87 2.25 -8.34
N VAL A 96 -2.80 2.17 -7.54
CA VAL A 96 -1.42 2.11 -8.03
C VAL A 96 -0.71 0.95 -7.36
N TYR A 97 0.08 0.20 -8.13
CA TYR A 97 1.00 -0.78 -7.55
C TYR A 97 2.33 -0.14 -7.21
N GLN A 98 2.88 -0.52 -6.07
CA GLN A 98 4.25 -0.22 -5.70
C GLN A 98 5.01 -1.54 -5.60
N ASP A 99 5.98 -1.75 -6.49
CA ASP A 99 6.81 -2.95 -6.48
C ASP A 99 7.66 -2.98 -5.21
N GLU A 100 7.48 -4.01 -4.37
CA GLU A 100 8.20 -4.13 -3.09
C GLU A 100 9.71 -4.31 -3.28
N ARG A 101 10.18 -4.74 -4.48
CA ARG A 101 11.60 -4.85 -4.79
C ARG A 101 12.28 -3.48 -4.90
N LEU A 102 11.51 -2.41 -5.13
CA LEU A 102 12.03 -1.03 -5.23
C LEU A 102 12.24 -0.38 -3.88
N THR A 103 11.93 -1.08 -2.80
CA THR A 103 12.04 -0.59 -1.42
C THR A 103 12.77 -1.61 -0.56
N THR A 104 13.01 -1.26 0.71
CA THR A 104 13.60 -2.18 1.69
C THR A 104 12.56 -3.04 2.40
N VAL A 105 11.31 -3.08 1.91
CA VAL A 105 10.19 -3.78 2.56
C VAL A 105 10.51 -5.24 2.87
N GLN A 106 11.02 -5.99 1.89
CA GLN A 106 11.32 -7.41 2.06
C GLN A 106 12.42 -7.63 3.09
N ALA A 107 13.47 -6.80 3.06
CA ALA A 107 14.58 -6.88 4.03
C ALA A 107 14.09 -6.53 5.44
N GLN A 108 13.26 -5.51 5.58
CA GLN A 108 12.69 -5.11 6.87
C GLN A 108 11.78 -6.20 7.46
N LYS A 109 10.98 -6.87 6.64
CA LYS A 109 10.16 -8.00 7.09
C LYS A 109 11.01 -9.10 7.73
N VAL A 110 12.15 -9.43 7.12
CA VAL A 110 13.07 -10.45 7.64
C VAL A 110 13.67 -10.01 8.98
N LEU A 111 14.13 -8.76 9.09
CA LEU A 111 14.72 -8.23 10.31
C LEU A 111 13.73 -8.17 11.47
N ILE A 112 12.52 -7.74 11.23
CA ILE A 112 11.46 -7.67 12.25
C ILE A 112 11.09 -9.07 12.74
N GLN A 113 11.04 -10.05 11.84
CA GLN A 113 10.75 -11.44 12.21
C GLN A 113 11.75 -12.02 13.21
N ALA A 114 12.99 -11.53 13.23
CA ALA A 114 14.03 -12.02 14.14
C ALA A 114 13.87 -11.53 15.60
N ASP A 115 13.22 -10.37 15.81
CA ASP A 115 13.28 -9.65 17.09
C ASP A 115 11.96 -9.59 17.87
N VAL A 116 10.83 -10.04 17.34
CA VAL A 116 9.50 -9.81 17.95
C VAL A 116 8.76 -11.13 18.20
N SER A 117 7.93 -11.19 19.26
CA SER A 117 7.11 -12.37 19.54
C SER A 117 6.13 -12.65 18.39
N ARG A 118 5.77 -13.93 18.21
CA ARG A 118 5.05 -14.41 17.03
C ARG A 118 3.74 -13.65 16.70
N LYS A 119 2.98 -13.26 17.72
CA LYS A 119 1.71 -12.53 17.54
C LYS A 119 1.93 -11.04 17.24
N LYS A 120 2.78 -10.38 18.02
CA LYS A 120 3.14 -8.97 17.82
C LYS A 120 3.92 -8.76 16.53
N ARG A 121 4.77 -9.73 16.17
CA ARG A 121 5.60 -9.72 14.97
C ARG A 121 4.75 -9.47 13.71
N LYS A 122 3.63 -10.15 13.60
CA LYS A 122 2.80 -10.06 12.40
C LYS A 122 2.14 -8.69 12.25
N GLU A 123 1.58 -8.15 13.32
CA GLU A 123 0.95 -6.82 13.31
C GLU A 123 1.96 -5.71 13.01
N VAL A 124 3.14 -5.78 13.62
CA VAL A 124 4.22 -4.82 13.42
C VAL A 124 4.75 -4.89 12.00
N ILE A 125 4.97 -6.10 11.47
CA ILE A 125 5.48 -6.30 10.11
C ILE A 125 4.54 -5.69 9.08
N ASP A 126 3.24 -6.04 9.13
CA ASP A 126 2.28 -5.60 8.13
C ASP A 126 2.08 -4.09 8.15
N LYS A 127 2.02 -3.50 9.35
CA LYS A 127 1.87 -2.06 9.51
C LYS A 127 3.10 -1.30 9.03
N GLN A 128 4.31 -1.75 9.39
CA GLN A 128 5.54 -1.12 8.93
C GLN A 128 5.78 -1.33 7.44
N ALA A 129 5.44 -2.50 6.91
CA ALA A 129 5.52 -2.76 5.48
C ALA A 129 4.61 -1.82 4.70
N ALA A 130 3.39 -1.58 5.19
CA ALA A 130 2.48 -0.62 4.56
C ALA A 130 3.05 0.81 4.55
N VAL A 131 3.68 1.23 5.65
CA VAL A 131 4.37 2.54 5.71
C VAL A 131 5.47 2.63 4.66
N LEU A 132 6.31 1.60 4.55
CA LEU A 132 7.41 1.59 3.58
C LEU A 132 6.91 1.59 2.13
N ILE A 133 5.86 0.82 1.85
CA ILE A 133 5.22 0.78 0.54
C ILE A 133 4.71 2.18 0.17
N LEU A 134 3.96 2.80 1.06
CA LEU A 134 3.40 4.12 0.81
C LEU A 134 4.50 5.18 0.70
N GLN A 135 5.49 5.17 1.60
CA GLN A 135 6.58 6.13 1.56
C GLN A 135 7.38 6.01 0.26
N GLY A 136 7.63 4.79 -0.21
CA GLY A 136 8.31 4.56 -1.49
C GLY A 136 7.57 5.21 -2.66
N TYR A 137 6.24 5.11 -2.67
CA TYR A 137 5.41 5.77 -3.67
C TYR A 137 5.48 7.31 -3.56
N LEU A 138 5.37 7.84 -2.33
CA LEU A 138 5.43 9.29 -2.11
C LEU A 138 6.79 9.87 -2.52
N ASP A 139 7.87 9.19 -2.21
CA ASP A 139 9.22 9.60 -2.59
C ASP A 139 9.37 9.64 -4.11
N ARG A 140 8.82 8.65 -4.82
CA ARG A 140 8.83 8.64 -6.29
C ARG A 140 8.05 9.80 -6.88
N LEU A 141 6.90 10.14 -6.31
CA LEU A 141 6.13 11.33 -6.71
C LEU A 141 6.95 12.60 -6.53
N TYR A 142 7.63 12.72 -5.41
CA TYR A 142 8.46 13.89 -5.11
C TYR A 142 9.59 14.04 -6.13
N TYR A 143 10.32 12.97 -6.41
CA TYR A 143 11.40 12.97 -7.40
C TYR A 143 10.90 13.30 -8.80
N LYS A 144 9.77 12.77 -9.19
CA LYS A 144 9.16 13.07 -10.50
C LYS A 144 8.81 14.54 -10.65
N LYS A 145 8.20 15.13 -9.62
CA LYS A 145 7.86 16.56 -9.62
C LYS A 145 9.11 17.44 -9.66
N ALA A 146 10.16 17.06 -8.94
CA ALA A 146 11.42 17.79 -8.94
C ALA A 146 12.09 17.78 -10.33
N GLN A 147 12.08 16.64 -11.02
CA GLN A 147 12.60 16.50 -12.37
C GLN A 147 11.81 17.35 -13.38
N GLU A 148 10.50 17.36 -13.28
CA GLU A 148 9.64 18.17 -14.14
C GLU A 148 9.89 19.67 -13.92
N ALA A 149 10.08 20.10 -12.67
CA ALA A 149 10.42 21.48 -12.35
C ALA A 149 11.78 21.89 -12.92
N ASP A 150 12.79 21.02 -12.82
CA ASP A 150 14.12 21.28 -13.39
C ASP A 150 14.07 21.40 -14.91
N GLN A 151 13.27 20.56 -15.58
CA GLN A 151 13.08 20.65 -17.04
C GLN A 151 12.40 21.94 -17.47
N GLU A 152 11.43 22.43 -16.71
CA GLU A 152 10.77 23.71 -16.98
C GLU A 152 11.74 24.91 -16.86
N ILE A 153 12.70 24.83 -15.95
CA ILE A 153 13.71 25.88 -15.76
C ILE A 153 14.73 25.90 -16.92
N GLU A 154 15.03 24.74 -17.50
CA GLU A 154 15.98 24.62 -18.63
C GLU A 154 15.38 25.05 -19.97
N GLU A 155 14.08 25.11 -20.09
CA GLU A 155 13.37 25.60 -21.27
C GLU A 155 13.18 27.11 -21.22
#